data_3ccfafecda80c9b5ef10210d9eb15887
#
_entry.id   3ccfafecda80c9b5ef10210d9eb15887
#
_cell.length_a   1.000
_cell.length_b   1.000
_cell.length_c   1.000
_cell.angle_alpha   90.00
_cell.angle_beta   90.00
_cell.angle_gamma   90.00
#
_symmetry.space_group_name_H-M   'P 1'
#
loop_
_entity.id
_entity.type
_entity.pdbx_description
1 polymer ?
#
loop_
_entity_poly.entity_id
_entity_poly.type
_entity_poly.pdbx_seq_one_letter_code
_entity_poly.pdbx_strand_id
1 'polypeptide(L)'
;MPSMGVYAIAVWLLCGLVSDHLWLQFASFVISSYLMVELNNSNALIRIYSRMVSCSFIMMVCISTFLFKSASAMLLSIFVVMSFVTAFLTYQDKSSMGRTFYSFLSLGLATLIEIRLLYFAPVMWIAMFFYLRSLTVRIFISSLFGLACPYWFISLYLIFTNDFTLAVSHFSQLFEFGHIADFSQVPVSALVSICFVTILSVTGIIHYIRNRINDKTRTRMLYNTFILFNIATIVFLIIQPQLYMPLLTILIVVSSPLIAHFIALTHTWITNMSFKAIAITALALTIINILQLI
;
A
#
# COMPACT_ATOMS: atom_id res chain seq x y z
N MET A 1 7.51 -17.79 -8.33
CA MET A 1 6.98 -17.59 -6.98
C MET A 1 7.67 -18.38 -5.87
N PRO A 2 7.96 -19.68 -5.97
CA PRO A 2 8.63 -20.39 -4.87
C PRO A 2 9.92 -19.71 -4.42
N SER A 3 10.76 -19.28 -5.37
CA SER A 3 12.01 -18.58 -5.07
C SER A 3 11.85 -17.28 -4.28
N MET A 4 10.83 -16.46 -4.61
CA MET A 4 10.56 -15.23 -3.87
C MET A 4 9.99 -15.50 -2.47
N GLY A 5 9.23 -16.58 -2.29
CA GLY A 5 8.79 -17.02 -0.96
C GLY A 5 9.96 -17.49 -0.09
N VAL A 6 10.87 -18.30 -0.64
CA VAL A 6 12.08 -18.73 0.06
C VAL A 6 12.97 -17.53 0.43
N TYR A 7 13.16 -16.59 -0.51
CA TYR A 7 13.88 -15.36 -0.25
C TYR A 7 13.25 -14.56 0.92
N ALA A 8 11.93 -14.35 0.89
CA ALA A 8 11.24 -13.62 1.95
C ALA A 8 11.40 -14.30 3.32
N ILE A 9 11.21 -15.64 3.38
CA ILE A 9 11.39 -16.40 4.62
C ILE A 9 12.82 -16.25 5.15
N ALA A 10 13.82 -16.34 4.29
CA ALA A 10 15.22 -16.17 4.68
C ALA A 10 15.47 -14.76 5.24
N VAL A 11 14.96 -13.70 4.60
CA VAL A 11 15.08 -12.32 5.09
C VAL A 11 14.39 -12.16 6.44
N TRP A 12 13.17 -12.69 6.63
CA TRP A 12 12.45 -12.62 7.89
C TRP A 12 13.18 -13.34 9.03
N LEU A 13 13.76 -14.52 8.74
CA LEU A 13 14.55 -15.25 9.75
C LEU A 13 15.81 -14.47 10.16
N LEU A 14 16.50 -13.85 9.20
CA LEU A 14 17.68 -13.01 9.47
C LEU A 14 17.33 -11.73 10.23
N CYS A 15 16.12 -11.19 10.05
CA CYS A 15 15.64 -9.99 10.75
C CYS A 15 15.03 -10.27 12.13
N GLY A 16 15.18 -11.48 12.69
CA GLY A 16 14.75 -11.77 14.05
C GLY A 16 13.31 -12.25 14.19
N LEU A 17 12.73 -12.90 13.17
CA LEU A 17 11.37 -13.46 13.24
C LEU A 17 11.14 -14.30 14.50
N VAL A 18 12.11 -15.17 14.86
CA VAL A 18 11.99 -16.09 16.01
C VAL A 18 12.49 -15.42 17.29
N SER A 19 13.61 -14.69 17.24
CA SER A 19 14.21 -14.03 18.42
C SER A 19 13.32 -12.93 18.98
N ASP A 20 12.73 -12.10 18.12
CA ASP A 20 11.92 -10.94 18.50
C ASP A 20 10.40 -11.26 18.50
N HIS A 21 10.02 -12.53 18.32
CA HIS A 21 8.62 -13.00 18.31
C HIS A 21 7.71 -12.24 17.30
N LEU A 22 8.21 -11.92 16.09
CA LEU A 22 7.52 -11.10 15.09
C LEU A 22 6.43 -11.88 14.30
N TRP A 23 5.74 -12.83 14.94
CA TRP A 23 4.77 -13.72 14.28
C TRP A 23 3.57 -12.98 13.71
N LEU A 24 3.05 -11.96 14.42
CA LEU A 24 1.92 -11.15 13.96
C LEU A 24 2.27 -10.38 12.69
N GLN A 25 3.45 -9.77 12.66
CA GLN A 25 3.96 -9.01 11.53
C GLN A 25 4.18 -9.92 10.32
N PHE A 26 4.77 -11.09 10.54
CA PHE A 26 4.98 -12.08 9.49
C PHE A 26 3.64 -12.61 8.93
N ALA A 27 2.67 -12.95 9.79
CA ALA A 27 1.34 -13.34 9.36
C ALA A 27 0.66 -12.25 8.52
N SER A 28 0.76 -10.99 8.95
CA SER A 28 0.25 -9.83 8.22
C SER A 28 0.90 -9.67 6.85
N PHE A 29 2.21 -9.86 6.76
CA PHE A 29 2.95 -9.87 5.49
C PHE A 29 2.48 -10.98 4.55
N VAL A 30 2.29 -12.21 5.07
CA VAL A 30 1.81 -13.35 4.26
C VAL A 30 0.40 -13.09 3.74
N ILE A 31 -0.50 -12.60 4.60
CA ILE A 31 -1.88 -12.25 4.21
C ILE A 31 -1.87 -11.15 3.14
N SER A 32 -1.11 -10.07 3.33
CA SER A 32 -0.99 -8.99 2.35
C SER A 32 -0.44 -9.47 1.01
N SER A 33 0.58 -10.35 1.05
CA SER A 33 1.15 -10.95 -0.16
C SER A 33 0.13 -11.80 -0.91
N TYR A 34 -0.72 -12.56 -0.20
CA TYR A 34 -1.82 -13.31 -0.78
C TYR A 34 -2.89 -12.39 -1.39
N LEU A 35 -3.29 -11.35 -0.66
CA LEU A 35 -4.25 -10.35 -1.15
C LEU A 35 -3.75 -9.65 -2.41
N MET A 36 -2.43 -9.43 -2.55
CA MET A 36 -1.84 -8.88 -3.78
C MET A 36 -1.92 -9.86 -4.96
N VAL A 37 -1.87 -11.18 -4.70
CA VAL A 37 -2.16 -12.20 -5.74
C VAL A 37 -3.63 -12.11 -6.16
N GLU A 38 -4.55 -12.03 -5.17
CA GLU A 38 -5.99 -11.94 -5.43
C GLU A 38 -6.34 -10.65 -6.17
N LEU A 39 -5.75 -9.51 -5.78
CA LEU A 39 -5.91 -8.23 -6.46
C LEU A 39 -5.56 -8.32 -7.95
N ASN A 40 -4.47 -9.02 -8.28
CA ASN A 40 -4.07 -9.22 -9.68
C ASN A 40 -5.01 -10.19 -10.41
N ASN A 41 -5.37 -11.31 -9.77
CA ASN A 41 -6.14 -12.36 -10.43
C ASN A 41 -7.59 -11.94 -10.67
N SER A 42 -8.26 -11.37 -9.67
CA SER A 42 -9.66 -10.93 -9.76
C SER A 42 -9.88 -9.78 -10.75
N ASN A 43 -8.83 -8.96 -10.99
CA ASN A 43 -8.90 -7.80 -11.86
C ASN A 43 -8.16 -7.94 -13.19
N ALA A 44 -7.42 -9.05 -13.39
CA ALA A 44 -6.58 -9.27 -14.57
C ALA A 44 -5.71 -8.04 -14.88
N LEU A 45 -4.98 -7.55 -13.85
CA LEU A 45 -4.19 -6.32 -13.95
C LEU A 45 -3.10 -6.45 -15.02
N ILE A 46 -2.43 -7.61 -15.06
CA ILE A 46 -1.43 -7.91 -16.10
C ILE A 46 -2.08 -8.78 -17.16
N ARG A 47 -1.99 -8.37 -18.43
CA ARG A 47 -2.65 -9.04 -19.57
C ARG A 47 -2.16 -10.46 -19.85
N ILE A 48 -1.00 -10.84 -19.32
CA ILE A 48 -0.44 -12.20 -19.34
C ILE A 48 -0.59 -12.83 -17.96
N TYR A 49 -0.69 -14.15 -17.88
CA TYR A 49 -0.70 -14.82 -16.58
C TYR A 49 0.64 -14.60 -15.87
N SER A 50 0.60 -13.77 -14.83
CA SER A 50 1.80 -13.37 -14.09
C SER A 50 1.49 -13.13 -12.62
N ARG A 51 2.38 -13.57 -11.76
CA ARG A 51 2.35 -13.28 -10.32
C ARG A 51 3.31 -12.15 -9.91
N MET A 52 3.72 -11.33 -10.88
CA MET A 52 4.72 -10.28 -10.65
C MET A 52 4.23 -9.21 -9.69
N VAL A 53 2.92 -8.96 -9.56
CA VAL A 53 2.37 -7.98 -8.60
C VAL A 53 2.75 -8.34 -7.17
N SER A 54 2.52 -9.57 -6.75
CA SER A 54 2.93 -10.02 -5.41
C SER A 54 4.44 -10.18 -5.27
N CYS A 55 5.16 -10.58 -6.33
CA CYS A 55 6.62 -10.64 -6.29
C CYS A 55 7.25 -9.25 -6.09
N SER A 56 6.74 -8.23 -6.77
CA SER A 56 7.18 -6.84 -6.59
C SER A 56 6.85 -6.32 -5.18
N PHE A 57 5.67 -6.65 -4.66
CA PHE A 57 5.31 -6.33 -3.27
C PHE A 57 6.28 -6.96 -2.28
N ILE A 58 6.49 -8.28 -2.35
CA ILE A 58 7.41 -9.01 -1.47
C ILE A 58 8.81 -8.41 -1.52
N MET A 59 9.34 -8.14 -2.72
CA MET A 59 10.66 -7.53 -2.91
C MET A 59 10.77 -6.18 -2.20
N MET A 60 9.80 -5.27 -2.40
CA MET A 60 9.84 -3.94 -1.80
C MET A 60 9.67 -3.96 -0.29
N VAL A 61 8.84 -4.85 0.26
CA VAL A 61 8.72 -5.03 1.71
C VAL A 61 10.04 -5.58 2.29
N CYS A 62 10.69 -6.54 1.61
CA CYS A 62 11.97 -7.08 2.05
C CYS A 62 13.14 -6.07 1.98
N ILE A 63 13.09 -5.10 1.07
CA ILE A 63 14.06 -3.99 1.06
C ILE A 63 13.86 -3.12 2.31
N SER A 64 12.63 -2.92 2.75
CA SER A 64 12.27 -2.04 3.88
C SER A 64 12.19 -2.83 5.19
N THR A 65 13.27 -3.54 5.56
CA THR A 65 13.31 -4.45 6.71
C THR A 65 12.95 -3.79 8.05
N PHE A 66 13.18 -2.48 8.20
CA PHE A 66 12.78 -1.73 9.39
C PHE A 66 11.25 -1.73 9.63
N LEU A 67 10.43 -1.97 8.58
CA LEU A 67 8.99 -2.13 8.73
C LEU A 67 8.62 -3.41 9.48
N PHE A 68 9.48 -4.43 9.51
CA PHE A 68 9.18 -5.72 10.15
C PHE A 68 8.97 -5.59 11.66
N LYS A 69 9.70 -4.66 12.31
CA LYS A 69 9.54 -4.39 13.74
C LYS A 69 8.26 -3.62 14.07
N SER A 70 7.58 -3.04 13.07
CA SER A 70 6.36 -2.27 13.26
C SER A 70 5.12 -3.12 12.95
N ALA A 71 4.42 -3.57 14.00
CA ALA A 71 3.14 -4.30 13.84
C ALA A 71 2.08 -3.43 13.13
N SER A 72 2.05 -2.14 13.44
CA SER A 72 1.13 -1.17 12.83
C SER A 72 1.33 -1.07 11.31
N ALA A 73 2.57 -0.95 10.83
CA ALA A 73 2.86 -0.88 9.40
C ALA A 73 2.48 -2.17 8.65
N MET A 74 2.72 -3.34 9.26
CA MET A 74 2.35 -4.62 8.65
C MET A 74 0.84 -4.83 8.61
N LEU A 75 0.09 -4.53 9.69
CA LEU A 75 -1.36 -4.57 9.71
C LEU A 75 -1.97 -3.58 8.72
N LEU A 76 -1.40 -2.39 8.62
CA LEU A 76 -1.81 -1.37 7.66
C LEU A 76 -1.77 -1.89 6.23
N SER A 77 -0.75 -2.67 5.87
CA SER A 77 -0.64 -3.24 4.53
C SER A 77 -1.84 -4.12 4.16
N ILE A 78 -2.38 -4.91 5.11
CA ILE A 78 -3.59 -5.72 4.89
C ILE A 78 -4.77 -4.82 4.56
N PHE A 79 -5.02 -3.81 5.40
CA PHE A 79 -6.20 -2.95 5.25
C PHE A 79 -6.16 -2.12 3.96
N VAL A 80 -4.99 -1.62 3.58
CA VAL A 80 -4.82 -0.88 2.34
C VAL A 80 -5.05 -1.78 1.12
N VAL A 81 -4.46 -2.98 1.07
CA VAL A 81 -4.68 -3.91 -0.05
C VAL A 81 -6.15 -4.33 -0.12
N MET A 82 -6.79 -4.65 1.03
CA MET A 82 -8.19 -5.05 1.09
C MET A 82 -9.13 -3.94 0.61
N SER A 83 -8.81 -2.67 0.93
CA SER A 83 -9.54 -1.51 0.43
C SER A 83 -9.51 -1.45 -1.11
N PHE A 84 -8.37 -1.70 -1.76
CA PHE A 84 -8.27 -1.75 -3.22
C PHE A 84 -8.97 -2.97 -3.82
N VAL A 85 -8.83 -4.16 -3.21
CA VAL A 85 -9.50 -5.39 -3.68
C VAL A 85 -11.02 -5.15 -3.76
N THR A 86 -11.61 -4.61 -2.70
CA THR A 86 -13.06 -4.37 -2.64
C THR A 86 -13.49 -3.16 -3.47
N ALA A 87 -12.68 -2.08 -3.54
CA ALA A 87 -12.98 -0.92 -4.39
C ALA A 87 -13.02 -1.29 -5.87
N PHE A 88 -12.11 -2.13 -6.36
CA PHE A 88 -12.06 -2.49 -7.78
C PHE A 88 -13.22 -3.38 -8.23
N LEU A 89 -13.89 -4.06 -7.28
CA LEU A 89 -15.13 -4.78 -7.55
C LEU A 89 -16.33 -3.85 -7.80
N THR A 90 -16.21 -2.55 -7.51
CA THR A 90 -17.26 -1.55 -7.76
C THR A 90 -17.19 -0.94 -9.17
N TYR A 91 -16.20 -1.34 -9.99
CA TYR A 91 -16.01 -0.75 -11.32
C TYR A 91 -17.27 -0.75 -12.17
N GLN A 92 -17.76 0.45 -12.56
CA GLN A 92 -18.98 0.72 -13.34
C GLN A 92 -20.28 0.17 -12.70
N ASP A 93 -20.26 -0.20 -11.41
CA ASP A 93 -21.46 -0.65 -10.71
C ASP A 93 -21.97 0.44 -9.77
N LYS A 94 -23.03 1.13 -10.20
CA LYS A 94 -23.71 2.20 -9.44
C LYS A 94 -24.64 1.68 -8.33
N SER A 95 -24.75 0.36 -8.16
CA SER A 95 -25.55 -0.30 -7.13
C SER A 95 -24.71 -0.97 -6.04
N SER A 96 -23.39 -0.93 -6.14
CA SER A 96 -22.43 -1.66 -5.30
C SER A 96 -22.21 -1.04 -3.91
N MET A 97 -23.28 -0.73 -3.17
CA MET A 97 -23.20 -0.12 -1.83
C MET A 97 -22.39 -0.98 -0.85
N GLY A 98 -22.66 -2.31 -0.80
CA GLY A 98 -21.97 -3.22 0.12
C GLY A 98 -20.47 -3.32 -0.14
N ARG A 99 -20.04 -3.41 -1.41
CA ARG A 99 -18.61 -3.46 -1.76
C ARG A 99 -17.90 -2.17 -1.40
N THR A 100 -18.55 -1.03 -1.61
CA THR A 100 -18.03 0.28 -1.19
C THR A 100 -17.92 0.37 0.32
N PHE A 101 -18.95 -0.08 1.05
CA PHE A 101 -18.90 -0.15 2.50
C PHE A 101 -17.68 -0.92 2.99
N TYR A 102 -17.41 -2.12 2.45
CA TYR A 102 -16.24 -2.91 2.84
C TYR A 102 -14.91 -2.25 2.46
N SER A 103 -14.85 -1.55 1.32
CA SER A 103 -13.65 -0.81 0.94
C SER A 103 -13.32 0.30 1.94
N PHE A 104 -14.32 1.07 2.32
CA PHE A 104 -14.15 2.16 3.28
C PHE A 104 -14.08 1.66 4.73
N LEU A 105 -14.66 0.51 5.05
CA LEU A 105 -14.45 -0.17 6.33
C LEU A 105 -12.95 -0.53 6.50
N SER A 106 -12.34 -1.10 5.46
CA SER A 106 -10.92 -1.44 5.48
C SER A 106 -10.06 -0.16 5.61
N LEU A 107 -10.41 0.92 4.91
CA LEU A 107 -9.75 2.21 5.09
C LEU A 107 -9.97 2.77 6.50
N GLY A 108 -11.17 2.65 7.05
CA GLY A 108 -11.49 3.03 8.43
C GLY A 108 -10.68 2.25 9.47
N LEU A 109 -10.46 0.95 9.27
CA LEU A 109 -9.55 0.15 10.11
C LEU A 109 -8.10 0.64 10.00
N ALA A 110 -7.66 1.06 8.82
CA ALA A 110 -6.35 1.68 8.63
C ALA A 110 -6.24 3.01 9.40
N THR A 111 -7.31 3.82 9.44
CA THR A 111 -7.32 5.10 10.19
C THR A 111 -7.33 4.91 11.71
N LEU A 112 -7.71 3.75 12.23
CA LEU A 112 -7.53 3.44 13.66
C LEU A 112 -6.06 3.26 14.04
N ILE A 113 -5.24 2.81 13.10
CA ILE A 113 -3.80 2.67 13.31
C ILE A 113 -3.11 4.03 13.20
N GLU A 114 -3.47 4.79 12.17
CA GLU A 114 -2.94 6.12 11.90
C GLU A 114 -4.06 7.01 11.34
N ILE A 115 -4.59 7.91 12.18
CA ILE A 115 -5.75 8.73 11.85
C ILE A 115 -5.54 9.62 10.62
N ARG A 116 -4.30 10.06 10.37
CA ARG A 116 -3.96 10.92 9.23
C ARG A 116 -4.18 10.24 7.88
N LEU A 117 -4.32 8.91 7.85
CA LEU A 117 -4.72 8.18 6.64
C LEU A 117 -6.15 8.49 6.19
N LEU A 118 -6.94 9.15 7.04
CA LEU A 118 -8.26 9.67 6.65
C LEU A 118 -8.18 10.62 5.44
N TYR A 119 -7.03 11.28 5.23
CA TYR A 119 -6.79 12.11 4.03
C TYR A 119 -6.79 11.31 2.72
N PHE A 120 -6.67 9.98 2.75
CA PHE A 120 -6.83 9.14 1.57
C PHE A 120 -8.30 8.84 1.22
N ALA A 121 -9.27 9.12 2.11
CA ALA A 121 -10.69 8.95 1.80
C ALA A 121 -11.16 9.87 0.66
N PRO A 122 -10.86 11.18 0.63
CA PRO A 122 -11.11 12.05 -0.52
C PRO A 122 -10.43 11.55 -1.81
N VAL A 123 -9.21 11.02 -1.72
CA VAL A 123 -8.51 10.46 -2.89
C VAL A 123 -9.25 9.25 -3.45
N MET A 124 -9.80 8.39 -2.57
CA MET A 124 -10.63 7.25 -2.98
C MET A 124 -11.94 7.71 -3.62
N TRP A 125 -12.60 8.75 -3.09
CA TRP A 125 -13.80 9.31 -3.74
C TRP A 125 -13.51 9.88 -5.12
N ILE A 126 -12.38 10.58 -5.30
CA ILE A 126 -11.91 11.06 -6.62
C ILE A 126 -11.71 9.87 -7.56
N ALA A 127 -11.06 8.81 -7.09
CA ALA A 127 -10.84 7.59 -7.88
C ALA A 127 -12.18 6.94 -8.27
N MET A 128 -13.14 6.84 -7.34
CA MET A 128 -14.47 6.26 -7.59
C MET A 128 -15.29 7.10 -8.57
N PHE A 129 -15.13 8.42 -8.56
CA PHE A 129 -15.85 9.31 -9.47
C PHE A 129 -15.27 9.26 -10.89
N PHE A 130 -13.97 9.46 -11.05
CA PHE A 130 -13.34 9.61 -12.38
C PHE A 130 -12.95 8.27 -13.03
N TYR A 131 -12.43 7.32 -12.24
CA TYR A 131 -11.85 6.09 -12.79
C TYR A 131 -12.76 4.88 -12.61
N LEU A 132 -13.26 4.62 -11.42
CA LEU A 132 -14.16 3.49 -11.18
C LEU A 132 -15.59 3.76 -11.70
N ARG A 133 -15.98 5.04 -11.84
CA ARG A 133 -17.28 5.49 -12.34
C ARG A 133 -18.47 4.84 -11.60
N SER A 134 -18.29 4.62 -10.32
CA SER A 134 -19.29 3.99 -9.45
C SER A 134 -19.95 4.99 -8.51
N LEU A 135 -19.35 6.16 -8.25
CA LEU A 135 -19.80 7.07 -7.21
C LEU A 135 -21.20 7.63 -7.51
N THR A 136 -22.14 7.38 -6.59
CA THR A 136 -23.49 7.96 -6.53
C THR A 136 -23.72 8.46 -5.10
N VAL A 137 -24.76 9.25 -4.86
CA VAL A 137 -25.10 9.73 -3.52
C VAL A 137 -25.28 8.57 -2.52
N ARG A 138 -25.95 7.49 -2.94
CA ARG A 138 -26.15 6.29 -2.11
C ARG A 138 -24.83 5.60 -1.76
N ILE A 139 -23.92 5.50 -2.72
CA ILE A 139 -22.60 4.91 -2.55
C ILE A 139 -21.73 5.80 -1.68
N PHE A 140 -21.82 7.12 -1.83
CA PHE A 140 -21.12 8.08 -0.97
C PHE A 140 -21.56 7.94 0.51
N ILE A 141 -22.88 7.88 0.76
CA ILE A 141 -23.40 7.63 2.12
C ILE A 141 -22.91 6.28 2.66
N SER A 142 -22.93 5.22 1.84
CA SER A 142 -22.39 3.90 2.23
C SER A 142 -20.91 3.95 2.58
N SER A 143 -20.11 4.77 1.88
CA SER A 143 -18.69 4.96 2.19
C SER A 143 -18.47 5.65 3.54
N LEU A 144 -19.28 6.64 3.89
CA LEU A 144 -19.23 7.30 5.19
C LEU A 144 -19.55 6.32 6.33
N PHE A 145 -20.57 5.48 6.16
CA PHE A 145 -20.87 4.42 7.14
C PHE A 145 -19.73 3.40 7.24
N GLY A 146 -19.07 3.05 6.12
CA GLY A 146 -17.90 2.18 6.14
C GLY A 146 -16.76 2.77 6.98
N LEU A 147 -16.43 4.06 6.79
CA LEU A 147 -15.42 4.77 7.56
C LEU A 147 -15.79 4.89 9.05
N ALA A 148 -17.05 5.16 9.37
CA ALA A 148 -17.51 5.35 10.73
C ALA A 148 -17.63 4.04 11.52
N CYS A 149 -17.85 2.92 10.84
CA CYS A 149 -18.12 1.63 11.46
C CYS A 149 -17.06 1.19 12.50
N PRO A 150 -15.74 1.24 12.22
CA PRO A 150 -14.72 0.88 13.21
C PRO A 150 -14.75 1.79 14.45
N TYR A 151 -14.99 3.07 14.25
CA TYR A 151 -15.09 4.06 15.33
C TYR A 151 -16.33 3.84 16.19
N TRP A 152 -17.42 3.33 15.62
CA TRP A 152 -18.61 2.96 16.38
C TRP A 152 -18.29 1.88 17.43
N PHE A 153 -17.55 0.83 17.05
CA PHE A 153 -17.16 -0.21 17.97
C PHE A 153 -16.19 0.29 19.06
N ILE A 154 -15.23 1.16 18.69
CA ILE A 154 -14.31 1.75 19.66
C ILE A 154 -15.07 2.71 20.60
N SER A 155 -16.05 3.47 20.11
CA SER A 155 -16.82 4.36 20.96
C SER A 155 -17.57 3.60 22.06
N LEU A 156 -18.09 2.42 21.78
CA LEU A 156 -18.70 1.56 22.78
C LEU A 156 -17.68 1.19 23.88
N TYR A 157 -16.48 0.76 23.48
CA TYR A 157 -15.40 0.45 24.44
C TYR A 157 -15.04 1.67 25.30
N LEU A 158 -14.90 2.85 24.72
CA LEU A 158 -14.56 4.10 25.44
C LEU A 158 -15.67 4.53 26.41
N ILE A 159 -16.94 4.29 26.09
CA ILE A 159 -18.07 4.53 27.00
C ILE A 159 -17.98 3.60 28.21
N PHE A 160 -17.66 2.32 28.02
CA PHE A 160 -17.52 1.38 29.12
C PHE A 160 -16.33 1.65 30.02
N THR A 161 -15.22 2.14 29.46
CA THR A 161 -13.99 2.47 30.21
C THR A 161 -13.98 3.87 30.78
N ASN A 162 -14.94 4.73 30.39
CA ASN A 162 -15.00 6.16 30.74
C ASN A 162 -13.73 6.97 30.36
N ASP A 163 -12.95 6.47 29.39
CA ASP A 163 -11.68 7.11 28.96
C ASP A 163 -11.82 7.77 27.58
N PHE A 164 -12.41 8.95 27.58
CA PHE A 164 -12.57 9.77 26.37
C PHE A 164 -11.29 10.49 25.95
N THR A 165 -10.27 10.53 26.81
CA THR A 165 -8.99 11.21 26.52
C THR A 165 -8.27 10.57 25.34
N LEU A 166 -8.35 9.24 25.22
CA LEU A 166 -7.81 8.49 24.09
C LEU A 166 -8.44 8.90 22.75
N ALA A 167 -9.77 9.10 22.73
CA ALA A 167 -10.44 9.57 21.51
C ALA A 167 -9.98 10.98 21.12
N VAL A 168 -9.97 11.90 22.10
CA VAL A 168 -9.56 13.28 21.86
C VAL A 168 -8.11 13.34 21.35
N SER A 169 -7.18 12.60 21.98
CA SER A 169 -5.78 12.56 21.55
C SER A 169 -5.62 11.92 20.15
N HIS A 170 -6.42 10.90 19.82
CA HIS A 170 -6.39 10.29 18.50
C HIS A 170 -6.85 11.26 17.40
N PHE A 171 -7.98 11.95 17.61
CA PHE A 171 -8.49 12.90 16.63
C PHE A 171 -7.70 14.22 16.58
N SER A 172 -7.02 14.63 17.67
CA SER A 172 -6.17 15.83 17.66
C SER A 172 -4.99 15.68 16.70
N GLN A 173 -4.44 14.46 16.59
CA GLN A 173 -3.35 14.15 15.66
C GLN A 173 -3.69 14.44 14.19
N LEU A 174 -4.98 14.47 13.81
CA LEU A 174 -5.40 14.82 12.46
C LEU A 174 -4.98 16.26 12.09
N PHE A 175 -4.96 17.16 13.05
CA PHE A 175 -4.62 18.58 12.85
C PHE A 175 -3.17 18.91 13.19
N GLU A 176 -2.40 17.93 13.69
CA GLU A 176 -0.98 18.09 14.00
C GLU A 176 -0.15 17.87 12.73
N PHE A 177 0.18 18.97 12.06
CA PHE A 177 1.12 18.95 10.95
C PHE A 177 2.51 19.30 11.48
N GLY A 178 3.48 18.40 11.23
CA GLY A 178 4.90 18.70 11.49
C GLY A 178 5.45 19.75 10.52
N HIS A 179 6.73 20.05 10.65
CA HIS A 179 7.40 20.93 9.67
C HIS A 179 7.40 20.27 8.29
N ILE A 180 6.95 21.01 7.27
CA ILE A 180 6.90 20.55 5.89
C ILE A 180 8.32 20.26 5.40
N ALA A 181 8.51 19.11 4.76
CA ALA A 181 9.78 18.66 4.19
C ALA A 181 10.95 18.52 5.21
N ASP A 182 10.64 18.31 6.49
CA ASP A 182 11.66 18.05 7.50
C ASP A 182 11.98 16.55 7.57
N PHE A 183 13.02 16.14 6.86
CA PHE A 183 13.51 14.77 6.84
C PHE A 183 14.56 14.46 7.92
N SER A 184 14.83 15.38 8.83
CA SER A 184 15.89 15.23 9.84
C SER A 184 15.67 14.04 10.78
N GLN A 185 14.40 13.69 11.02
CA GLN A 185 14.00 12.56 11.89
C GLN A 185 13.87 11.22 11.15
N VAL A 186 14.00 11.22 9.81
CA VAL A 186 13.84 10.00 9.01
C VAL A 186 15.21 9.30 8.91
N PRO A 187 15.31 8.03 9.31
CA PRO A 187 16.57 7.27 9.19
C PRO A 187 17.05 7.23 7.73
N VAL A 188 18.35 7.25 7.53
CA VAL A 188 18.95 7.20 6.18
C VAL A 188 18.50 5.95 5.41
N SER A 189 18.40 4.79 6.09
CA SER A 189 17.89 3.54 5.51
C SER A 189 16.47 3.68 4.98
N ALA A 190 15.60 4.40 5.71
CA ALA A 190 14.24 4.66 5.27
C ALA A 190 14.21 5.61 4.08
N LEU A 191 15.01 6.67 4.08
CA LEU A 191 15.13 7.60 2.96
C LEU A 191 15.59 6.90 1.67
N VAL A 192 16.61 6.05 1.76
CA VAL A 192 17.10 5.28 0.61
C VAL A 192 16.02 4.34 0.09
N SER A 193 15.29 3.65 0.96
CA SER A 193 14.19 2.76 0.59
C SER A 193 13.04 3.54 -0.07
N ILE A 194 12.66 4.70 0.46
CA ILE A 194 11.65 5.59 -0.10
C ILE A 194 12.05 6.07 -1.50
N CYS A 195 13.29 6.56 -1.64
CA CYS A 195 13.82 6.99 -2.93
C CYS A 195 13.81 5.86 -3.96
N PHE A 196 14.25 4.67 -3.56
CA PHE A 196 14.27 3.50 -4.44
C PHE A 196 12.86 3.11 -4.92
N VAL A 197 11.89 2.97 -4.00
CA VAL A 197 10.50 2.65 -4.34
C VAL A 197 9.88 3.74 -5.21
N THR A 198 10.14 5.01 -4.92
CA THR A 198 9.64 6.16 -5.71
C THR A 198 10.20 6.15 -7.13
N ILE A 199 11.51 5.94 -7.31
CA ILE A 199 12.13 5.85 -8.64
C ILE A 199 11.53 4.69 -9.44
N LEU A 200 11.36 3.52 -8.80
CA LEU A 200 10.74 2.37 -9.47
C LEU A 200 9.27 2.64 -9.83
N SER A 201 8.52 3.30 -8.95
CA SER A 201 7.12 3.63 -9.24
C SER A 201 6.99 4.59 -10.42
N VAL A 202 7.85 5.62 -10.48
CA VAL A 202 7.88 6.57 -11.59
C VAL A 202 8.24 5.88 -12.90
N THR A 203 9.24 4.98 -12.90
CA THR A 203 9.58 4.19 -14.10
C THR A 203 8.42 3.31 -14.53
N GLY A 204 7.70 2.67 -13.58
CA GLY A 204 6.49 1.90 -13.84
C GLY A 204 5.38 2.75 -14.44
N ILE A 205 5.13 3.95 -13.92
CA ILE A 205 4.15 4.91 -14.44
C ILE A 205 4.47 5.33 -15.87
N ILE A 206 5.73 5.72 -16.15
CA ILE A 206 6.17 6.12 -17.49
C ILE A 206 5.98 4.96 -18.48
N HIS A 207 6.38 3.75 -18.09
CA HIS A 207 6.21 2.57 -18.92
C HIS A 207 4.72 2.29 -19.20
N TYR A 208 3.88 2.33 -18.16
CA TYR A 208 2.44 2.14 -18.29
C TYR A 208 1.83 3.17 -19.24
N ILE A 209 2.12 4.47 -19.09
CA ILE A 209 1.58 5.53 -19.94
C ILE A 209 1.91 5.28 -21.42
N ARG A 210 3.13 4.81 -21.72
CA ARG A 210 3.55 4.49 -23.09
C ARG A 210 2.83 3.28 -23.69
N ASN A 211 2.53 2.27 -22.86
CA ASN A 211 2.00 0.97 -23.32
C ASN A 211 0.51 0.78 -23.07
N ARG A 212 -0.18 1.73 -22.40
CA ARG A 212 -1.58 1.63 -21.97
C ARG A 212 -2.58 1.35 -23.08
N ILE A 213 -2.26 1.67 -24.34
CA ILE A 213 -3.13 1.45 -25.49
C ILE A 213 -3.43 -0.03 -25.68
N ASN A 214 -2.51 -0.90 -25.33
CA ASN A 214 -2.60 -2.35 -25.46
C ASN A 214 -3.45 -3.01 -24.34
N ASP A 215 -3.84 -2.26 -23.30
CA ASP A 215 -4.56 -2.77 -22.15
C ASP A 215 -6.08 -2.53 -22.29
N LYS A 216 -6.87 -3.42 -21.68
CA LYS A 216 -8.34 -3.29 -21.64
C LYS A 216 -8.75 -2.01 -20.90
N THR A 217 -9.88 -1.41 -21.29
CA THR A 217 -10.38 -0.15 -20.68
C THR A 217 -10.51 -0.25 -19.17
N ARG A 218 -11.03 -1.37 -18.62
CA ARG A 218 -11.13 -1.61 -17.19
C ARG A 218 -9.74 -1.53 -16.54
N THR A 219 -8.77 -2.30 -17.06
CA THR A 219 -7.39 -2.33 -16.55
C THR A 219 -6.78 -0.94 -16.55
N ARG A 220 -6.98 -0.14 -17.60
CA ARG A 220 -6.51 1.24 -17.67
C ARG A 220 -7.08 2.11 -16.54
N MET A 221 -8.35 1.97 -16.22
CA MET A 221 -8.96 2.75 -15.13
C MET A 221 -8.42 2.34 -13.76
N LEU A 222 -8.17 1.04 -13.54
CA LEU A 222 -7.58 0.56 -12.31
C LEU A 222 -6.13 1.06 -12.13
N TYR A 223 -5.31 1.05 -13.19
CA TYR A 223 -3.96 1.61 -13.13
C TYR A 223 -3.97 3.12 -12.88
N ASN A 224 -4.90 3.87 -13.47
CA ASN A 224 -5.04 5.30 -13.19
C ASN A 224 -5.38 5.54 -11.70
N THR A 225 -6.13 4.65 -11.06
CA THR A 225 -6.36 4.69 -9.60
C THR A 225 -5.05 4.51 -8.83
N PHE A 226 -4.22 3.52 -9.20
CA PHE A 226 -2.91 3.34 -8.56
C PHE A 226 -1.99 4.54 -8.76
N ILE A 227 -1.98 5.14 -9.95
CA ILE A 227 -1.19 6.36 -10.23
C ILE A 227 -1.65 7.53 -9.34
N LEU A 228 -2.98 7.74 -9.21
CA LEU A 228 -3.54 8.78 -8.36
C LEU A 228 -3.09 8.60 -6.91
N PHE A 229 -3.22 7.39 -6.36
CA PHE A 229 -2.78 7.09 -5.00
C PHE A 229 -1.26 7.19 -4.83
N ASN A 230 -0.48 6.79 -5.84
CA ASN A 230 0.97 6.91 -5.81
C ASN A 230 1.40 8.39 -5.70
N ILE A 231 0.84 9.26 -6.55
CA ILE A 231 1.11 10.69 -6.51
C ILE A 231 0.66 11.29 -5.17
N ALA A 232 -0.55 10.95 -4.70
CA ALA A 232 -1.06 11.44 -3.42
C ALA A 232 -0.14 11.01 -2.26
N THR A 233 0.34 9.77 -2.25
CA THR A 233 1.24 9.25 -1.21
C THR A 233 2.58 9.96 -1.24
N ILE A 234 3.17 10.19 -2.42
CA ILE A 234 4.45 10.92 -2.55
C ILE A 234 4.27 12.36 -2.06
N VAL A 235 3.20 13.05 -2.47
CA VAL A 235 2.91 14.41 -2.02
C VAL A 235 2.75 14.45 -0.49
N PHE A 236 1.99 13.50 0.08
CA PHE A 236 1.78 13.44 1.52
C PHE A 236 3.07 13.12 2.28
N LEU A 237 3.94 12.29 1.73
CA LEU A 237 5.25 11.98 2.31
C LEU A 237 6.18 13.21 2.32
N ILE A 238 6.09 14.08 1.32
CA ILE A 238 6.84 15.35 1.30
C ILE A 238 6.27 16.33 2.33
N ILE A 239 4.93 16.38 2.49
CA ILE A 239 4.28 17.27 3.48
C ILE A 239 4.53 16.81 4.90
N GLN A 240 4.51 15.48 5.16
CA GLN A 240 4.66 14.88 6.49
C GLN A 240 5.67 13.74 6.49
N PRO A 241 6.97 13.99 6.43
CA PRO A 241 8.01 12.95 6.45
C PRO A 241 8.01 12.12 7.73
N GLN A 242 7.50 12.65 8.84
CA GLN A 242 7.41 11.94 10.12
C GLN A 242 6.55 10.67 10.03
N LEU A 243 5.59 10.62 9.08
CA LEU A 243 4.76 9.46 8.79
C LEU A 243 5.38 8.50 7.77
N TYR A 244 6.70 8.46 7.66
CA TYR A 244 7.37 7.66 6.63
C TYR A 244 7.00 6.17 6.67
N MET A 245 6.79 5.56 7.85
CA MET A 245 6.45 4.13 7.95
C MET A 245 5.08 3.81 7.33
N PRO A 246 3.95 4.42 7.76
CA PRO A 246 2.66 4.15 7.14
C PRO A 246 2.59 4.59 5.68
N LEU A 247 3.20 5.73 5.33
CA LEU A 247 3.19 6.22 3.95
C LEU A 247 4.04 5.36 3.01
N LEU A 248 5.20 4.86 3.47
CA LEU A 248 6.00 3.91 2.70
C LEU A 248 5.25 2.60 2.49
N THR A 249 4.52 2.11 3.49
CA THR A 249 3.68 0.92 3.35
C THR A 249 2.62 1.10 2.25
N ILE A 250 1.93 2.24 2.23
CA ILE A 250 0.96 2.56 1.18
C ILE A 250 1.68 2.68 -0.18
N LEU A 251 2.81 3.38 -0.22
CA LEU A 251 3.60 3.55 -1.44
C LEU A 251 4.01 2.19 -2.04
N ILE A 252 4.47 1.25 -1.21
CA ILE A 252 4.80 -0.11 -1.63
C ILE A 252 3.58 -0.83 -2.23
N VAL A 253 2.42 -0.76 -1.57
CA VAL A 253 1.19 -1.39 -2.07
C VAL A 253 0.79 -0.84 -3.43
N VAL A 254 0.74 0.48 -3.59
CA VAL A 254 0.28 1.11 -4.84
C VAL A 254 1.30 1.08 -5.97
N SER A 255 2.60 1.01 -5.63
CA SER A 255 3.68 0.90 -6.61
C SER A 255 3.85 -0.52 -7.16
N SER A 256 3.50 -1.54 -6.35
CA SER A 256 3.71 -2.94 -6.72
C SER A 256 3.07 -3.32 -8.06
N PRO A 257 1.81 -2.96 -8.38
CA PRO A 257 1.21 -3.24 -9.68
C PRO A 257 1.88 -2.48 -10.83
N LEU A 258 2.31 -1.23 -10.58
CA LEU A 258 2.99 -0.38 -11.59
C LEU A 258 4.34 -0.97 -12.00
N ILE A 259 5.12 -1.39 -11.02
CA ILE A 259 6.43 -2.03 -11.23
C ILE A 259 6.26 -3.41 -11.88
N ALA A 260 5.26 -4.18 -11.42
CA ALA A 260 4.94 -5.47 -12.00
C ALA A 260 4.54 -5.37 -13.48
N HIS A 261 3.80 -4.34 -13.86
CA HIS A 261 3.45 -4.07 -15.26
C HIS A 261 4.70 -3.79 -16.10
N PHE A 262 5.65 -3.01 -15.59
CA PHE A 262 6.93 -2.78 -16.24
C PHE A 262 7.71 -4.07 -16.44
N ILE A 263 7.91 -4.85 -15.38
CA ILE A 263 8.73 -6.06 -15.40
C ILE A 263 8.10 -7.16 -16.29
N ALA A 264 6.77 -7.33 -16.21
CA ALA A 264 6.08 -8.43 -16.88
C ALA A 264 5.87 -8.21 -18.39
N LEU A 265 5.80 -6.97 -18.85
CA LEU A 265 5.40 -6.65 -20.22
C LEU A 265 6.55 -6.12 -21.11
N THR A 266 7.78 -6.19 -20.63
CA THR A 266 8.95 -5.72 -21.37
C THR A 266 9.86 -6.89 -21.75
N HIS A 267 10.25 -6.96 -23.03
CA HIS A 267 11.06 -8.04 -23.58
C HIS A 267 12.25 -7.55 -24.41
N THR A 268 12.67 -6.29 -24.24
CA THR A 268 13.84 -5.74 -24.95
C THR A 268 15.12 -6.00 -24.16
N TRP A 269 16.26 -5.98 -24.83
CA TRP A 269 17.57 -6.14 -24.17
C TRP A 269 17.79 -5.10 -23.05
N ILE A 270 17.40 -3.85 -23.29
CA ILE A 270 17.51 -2.75 -22.32
C ILE A 270 16.67 -3.06 -21.06
N THR A 271 15.45 -3.56 -21.25
CA THR A 271 14.55 -3.86 -20.10
C THR A 271 15.00 -5.09 -19.33
N ASN A 272 15.62 -6.08 -19.99
CA ASN A 272 16.24 -7.21 -19.31
C ASN A 272 17.45 -6.78 -18.47
N MET A 273 18.26 -5.84 -18.97
CA MET A 273 19.34 -5.24 -18.18
C MET A 273 18.79 -4.43 -17.00
N SER A 274 17.75 -3.63 -17.21
CA SER A 274 17.07 -2.88 -16.13
C SER A 274 16.52 -3.82 -15.06
N PHE A 275 15.88 -4.93 -15.42
CA PHE A 275 15.42 -5.92 -14.47
C PHE A 275 16.55 -6.50 -13.62
N LYS A 276 17.67 -6.88 -14.24
CA LYS A 276 18.84 -7.37 -13.51
C LYS A 276 19.41 -6.32 -12.57
N ALA A 277 19.53 -5.08 -13.03
CA ALA A 277 19.98 -3.96 -12.20
C ALA A 277 19.04 -3.73 -11.00
N ILE A 278 17.72 -3.73 -11.21
CA ILE A 278 16.72 -3.62 -10.13
C ILE A 278 16.86 -4.77 -9.14
N ALA A 279 17.02 -6.00 -9.61
CA ALA A 279 17.16 -7.17 -8.73
C ALA A 279 18.46 -7.10 -7.90
N ILE A 280 19.59 -6.71 -8.51
CA ILE A 280 20.88 -6.58 -7.83
C ILE A 280 20.81 -5.45 -6.79
N THR A 281 20.28 -4.27 -7.15
CA THR A 281 20.14 -3.15 -6.21
C THR A 281 19.18 -3.47 -5.08
N ALA A 282 18.08 -4.18 -5.36
CA ALA A 282 17.14 -4.64 -4.35
C ALA A 282 17.80 -5.57 -3.33
N LEU A 283 18.58 -6.56 -3.81
CA LEU A 283 19.32 -7.46 -2.94
C LEU A 283 20.39 -6.73 -2.12
N ALA A 284 21.14 -5.82 -2.73
CA ALA A 284 22.14 -5.02 -2.03
C ALA A 284 21.52 -4.17 -0.93
N LEU A 285 20.41 -3.48 -1.22
CA LEU A 285 19.68 -2.68 -0.23
C LEU A 285 19.12 -3.56 0.90
N THR A 286 18.59 -4.75 0.59
CA THR A 286 18.12 -5.68 1.63
C THR A 286 19.25 -6.08 2.56
N ILE A 287 20.44 -6.44 2.03
CA ILE A 287 21.60 -6.81 2.83
C ILE A 287 22.05 -5.64 3.71
N ILE A 288 22.17 -4.43 3.14
CA ILE A 288 22.57 -3.24 3.89
C ILE A 288 21.58 -2.96 5.03
N ASN A 289 20.29 -3.02 4.77
CA ASN A 289 19.26 -2.75 5.77
C ASN A 289 19.20 -3.85 6.85
N ILE A 290 19.50 -5.12 6.54
CA ILE A 290 19.66 -6.19 7.53
C ILE A 290 20.86 -5.89 8.44
N LEU A 291 22.01 -5.52 7.88
CA LEU A 291 23.22 -5.21 8.65
C LEU A 291 23.06 -4.00 9.57
N GLN A 292 22.14 -3.08 9.27
CA GLN A 292 21.82 -1.94 10.15
C GLN A 292 20.83 -2.29 11.26
N LEU A 293 20.12 -3.43 11.16
CA LEU A 293 19.18 -3.92 12.16
C LEU A 293 19.84 -4.82 13.21
N ILE A 294 20.96 -5.46 12.85
CA ILE A 294 21.80 -6.28 13.72
C ILE A 294 22.78 -5.38 14.47
#